data_72a532dc1b5304d62b291cc326a491ed
#
_entry.id   72a532dc1b5304d62b291cc326a491ed
#
_cell.length_a   1.000
_cell.length_b   1.000
_cell.length_c   1.000
_cell.angle_alpha   90.00
_cell.angle_beta   90.00
_cell.angle_gamma   90.00
#
_symmetry.space_group_name_H-M   'P 1'
#
loop_
_entity.id
_entity.type
_entity.pdbx_description
1 polymer ?
#
loop_
_entity_poly.entity_id
_entity_poly.type
_entity_poly.pdbx_seq_one_letter_code
_entity_poly.pdbx_strand_id
1 'polypeptide(L)'
;MADRASSAYGLGTSDAKQLRRAALLHDLGKLGVPNTIWDKKGPLTPSELERARMHPYLTERMLASSSVLAPLAAVAVQHHERMDGSGYPRGLTGADLTPSGRLLAAADSYHARLEPRPYRAAQTCDQAAAELRADVRAGQIDGDAAEAVLAAGGHRPRKRREWPAGLTSREVDILRLLALGISNKQIANALVISPKTTNTHVEHIYTKLGVTNRALASLFAAKHGLMAVGDGHPAQIAKV
;
A
#
# COMPACT_ATOMS: atom_id res chain seq x y z
N MET A 1 10.67 -5.90 11.96
CA MET A 1 10.73 -5.26 10.63
C MET A 1 10.20 -3.83 10.68
N ALA A 2 8.92 -3.60 10.96
CA ALA A 2 8.30 -2.27 11.00
C ALA A 2 9.04 -1.26 11.90
N ASP A 3 9.47 -1.66 13.08
CA ASP A 3 10.24 -0.80 14.01
C ASP A 3 11.57 -0.31 13.39
N ARG A 4 12.33 -1.19 12.73
CA ARG A 4 13.57 -0.81 12.03
C ARG A 4 13.34 0.06 10.81
N ALA A 5 12.18 -0.08 10.16
CA ALA A 5 11.81 0.71 9.00
C ALA A 5 11.27 2.12 9.37
N SER A 6 10.85 2.33 10.63
CA SER A 6 10.16 3.54 11.06
C SER A 6 10.99 4.82 10.85
N SER A 7 12.28 4.78 11.17
CA SER A 7 13.20 5.91 10.96
C SER A 7 13.39 6.24 9.48
N ALA A 8 13.58 5.22 8.64
CA ALA A 8 13.73 5.40 7.19
C ALA A 8 12.44 5.90 6.53
N TYR A 9 11.29 5.57 7.11
CA TYR A 9 9.98 6.05 6.66
C TYR A 9 9.65 7.46 7.16
N GLY A 10 10.42 7.99 8.14
CA GLY A 10 10.24 9.34 8.68
C GLY A 10 9.23 9.45 9.82
N LEU A 11 8.94 8.34 10.53
CA LEU A 11 8.10 8.40 11.73
C LEU A 11 8.83 9.05 12.90
N GLY A 12 8.11 9.87 13.65
CA GLY A 12 8.58 10.41 14.92
C GLY A 12 8.78 9.31 15.98
N THR A 13 9.61 9.60 16.99
CA THR A 13 9.97 8.63 18.05
C THR A 13 8.73 8.06 18.78
N SER A 14 7.71 8.89 19.01
CA SER A 14 6.46 8.46 19.66
C SER A 14 5.71 7.45 18.79
N ASP A 15 5.54 7.77 17.50
CA ASP A 15 4.81 6.93 16.55
C ASP A 15 5.54 5.61 16.28
N ALA A 16 6.88 5.65 16.23
CA ALA A 16 7.70 4.45 16.11
C ALA A 16 7.54 3.50 17.31
N LYS A 17 7.48 4.03 18.54
CA LYS A 17 7.19 3.23 19.74
C LYS A 17 5.78 2.64 19.72
N GLN A 18 4.80 3.43 19.29
CA GLN A 18 3.42 2.97 19.14
C GLN A 18 3.30 1.89 18.08
N LEU A 19 3.91 2.11 16.90
CA LEU A 19 3.96 1.13 15.80
C LEU A 19 4.60 -0.19 16.25
N ARG A 20 5.74 -0.15 16.96
CA ARG A 20 6.39 -1.35 17.49
C ARG A 20 5.45 -2.17 18.35
N ARG A 21 4.75 -1.51 19.28
CA ARG A 21 3.79 -2.19 20.18
C ARG A 21 2.59 -2.73 19.39
N ALA A 22 2.03 -1.95 18.46
CA ALA A 22 0.95 -2.39 17.59
C ALA A 22 1.36 -3.59 16.73
N ALA A 23 2.57 -3.59 16.18
CA ALA A 23 3.11 -4.68 15.38
C ALA A 23 3.29 -6.00 16.16
N LEU A 24 3.48 -5.93 17.48
CA LEU A 24 3.53 -7.15 18.32
C LEU A 24 2.14 -7.75 18.58
N LEU A 25 1.09 -6.97 18.42
CA LEU A 25 -0.28 -7.31 18.81
C LEU A 25 -1.27 -7.36 17.62
N HIS A 26 -0.82 -7.02 16.41
CA HIS A 26 -1.71 -6.84 15.25
C HIS A 26 -2.53 -8.09 14.91
N ASP A 27 -2.02 -9.25 15.22
CA ASP A 27 -2.60 -10.56 14.93
C ASP A 27 -3.32 -11.20 16.14
N LEU A 28 -3.46 -10.50 17.26
CA LEU A 28 -4.09 -11.04 18.48
C LEU A 28 -5.50 -11.59 18.21
N GLY A 29 -6.23 -10.97 17.31
CA GLY A 29 -7.58 -11.38 16.92
C GLY A 29 -7.65 -12.74 16.21
N LYS A 30 -6.51 -13.31 15.78
CA LYS A 30 -6.46 -14.71 15.28
C LYS A 30 -6.95 -15.71 16.33
N LEU A 31 -6.81 -15.39 17.61
CA LEU A 31 -7.36 -16.21 18.71
C LEU A 31 -8.89 -16.31 18.67
N GLY A 32 -9.58 -15.38 18.04
CA GLY A 32 -11.04 -15.40 17.85
C GLY A 32 -11.52 -16.15 16.61
N VAL A 33 -10.60 -16.75 15.84
CA VAL A 33 -10.90 -17.51 14.62
C VAL A 33 -10.47 -18.96 14.84
N PRO A 34 -11.32 -19.98 14.52
CA PRO A 34 -10.99 -21.38 14.74
C PRO A 34 -9.68 -21.80 14.06
N ASN A 35 -8.83 -22.56 14.77
CA ASN A 35 -7.56 -23.06 14.22
C ASN A 35 -7.74 -23.93 12.99
N THR A 36 -8.86 -24.62 12.85
CA THR A 36 -9.20 -25.42 11.66
C THR A 36 -9.20 -24.60 10.36
N ILE A 37 -9.41 -23.28 10.45
CA ILE A 37 -9.32 -22.36 9.32
C ILE A 37 -7.85 -22.04 9.02
N TRP A 38 -7.05 -21.75 10.05
CA TRP A 38 -5.64 -21.40 9.89
C TRP A 38 -4.77 -22.59 9.42
N ASP A 39 -5.09 -23.79 9.90
CA ASP A 39 -4.31 -25.00 9.63
C ASP A 39 -4.75 -25.74 8.35
N LYS A 40 -5.75 -25.21 7.65
CA LYS A 40 -6.30 -25.83 6.44
C LYS A 40 -5.26 -25.89 5.33
N LYS A 41 -4.98 -27.09 4.81
CA LYS A 41 -4.01 -27.34 3.73
C LYS A 41 -4.53 -27.01 2.32
N GLY A 42 -5.80 -26.68 2.19
CA GLY A 42 -6.45 -26.34 0.91
C GLY A 42 -7.02 -24.92 0.90
N PRO A 43 -7.68 -24.50 -0.18
CA PRO A 43 -8.31 -23.20 -0.28
C PRO A 43 -9.43 -23.05 0.76
N LEU A 44 -9.56 -21.85 1.32
CA LEU A 44 -10.66 -21.50 2.21
C LEU A 44 -11.96 -21.38 1.42
N THR A 45 -13.06 -21.84 1.97
CA THR A 45 -14.39 -21.53 1.47
C THR A 45 -14.68 -20.03 1.65
N PRO A 46 -15.64 -19.44 0.93
CA PRO A 46 -16.01 -18.03 1.13
C PRO A 46 -16.30 -17.68 2.59
N SER A 47 -17.05 -18.53 3.32
CA SER A 47 -17.37 -18.30 4.72
C SER A 47 -16.17 -18.43 5.67
N GLU A 48 -15.23 -19.32 5.40
CA GLU A 48 -13.97 -19.42 6.14
C GLU A 48 -13.08 -18.20 5.87
N LEU A 49 -13.03 -17.71 4.62
CA LEU A 49 -12.29 -16.52 4.25
C LEU A 49 -12.84 -15.27 4.96
N GLU A 50 -14.17 -15.12 5.00
CA GLU A 50 -14.82 -14.04 5.75
C GLU A 50 -14.44 -14.09 7.24
N ARG A 51 -14.48 -15.29 7.85
CA ARG A 51 -14.05 -15.46 9.25
C ARG A 51 -12.58 -15.13 9.46
N ALA A 52 -11.70 -15.58 8.57
CA ALA A 52 -10.28 -15.26 8.63
C ALA A 52 -10.05 -13.74 8.54
N ARG A 53 -10.78 -13.05 7.66
CA ARG A 53 -10.72 -11.59 7.49
C ARG A 53 -11.23 -10.79 8.69
N MET A 54 -11.93 -11.42 9.62
CA MET A 54 -12.38 -10.76 10.85
C MET A 54 -11.27 -10.53 11.87
N HIS A 55 -10.10 -11.18 11.78
CA HIS A 55 -9.08 -11.08 12.82
C HIS A 55 -8.55 -9.65 13.08
N PRO A 56 -8.41 -8.73 12.11
CA PRO A 56 -8.00 -7.36 12.44
C PRO A 56 -9.07 -6.63 13.27
N TYR A 57 -10.34 -6.80 12.94
CA TYR A 57 -11.45 -6.27 13.72
C TYR A 57 -11.48 -6.86 15.13
N LEU A 58 -11.29 -8.17 15.28
CA LEU A 58 -11.21 -8.82 16.58
C LEU A 58 -10.00 -8.32 17.38
N THR A 59 -8.84 -8.10 16.74
CA THR A 59 -7.67 -7.46 17.37
C THR A 59 -8.05 -6.09 17.92
N GLU A 60 -8.69 -5.25 17.13
CA GLU A 60 -9.13 -3.92 17.57
C GLU A 60 -10.05 -4.01 18.80
N ARG A 61 -11.04 -4.91 18.76
CA ARG A 61 -11.98 -5.13 19.90
C ARG A 61 -11.25 -5.58 21.16
N MET A 62 -10.30 -6.51 21.04
CA MET A 62 -9.51 -7.00 22.17
C MET A 62 -8.64 -5.89 22.77
N LEU A 63 -7.96 -5.10 21.93
CA LEU A 63 -7.12 -4.00 22.39
C LEU A 63 -7.93 -2.86 23.01
N ALA A 64 -9.10 -2.56 22.47
CA ALA A 64 -9.98 -1.51 22.97
C ALA A 64 -10.53 -1.78 24.40
N SER A 65 -10.53 -3.03 24.86
CA SER A 65 -10.96 -3.38 26.22
C SER A 65 -9.99 -2.94 27.32
N SER A 66 -8.76 -2.51 26.96
CA SER A 66 -7.75 -2.02 27.90
C SER A 66 -7.36 -0.58 27.58
N SER A 67 -7.45 0.32 28.56
CA SER A 67 -7.07 1.73 28.39
C SER A 67 -5.60 1.90 27.99
N VAL A 68 -4.72 0.98 28.38
CA VAL A 68 -3.29 0.98 28.02
C VAL A 68 -3.04 0.52 26.58
N LEU A 69 -3.88 -0.37 26.05
CA LEU A 69 -3.74 -0.96 24.72
C LEU A 69 -4.62 -0.30 23.65
N ALA A 70 -5.71 0.35 24.06
CA ALA A 70 -6.66 1.01 23.15
C ALA A 70 -5.99 1.95 22.14
N PRO A 71 -4.97 2.75 22.48
CA PRO A 71 -4.28 3.59 21.49
C PRO A 71 -3.58 2.81 20.36
N LEU A 72 -3.30 1.52 20.56
CA LEU A 72 -2.64 0.67 19.56
C LEU A 72 -3.63 0.10 18.54
N ALA A 73 -4.92 0.04 18.91
CA ALA A 73 -5.97 -0.59 18.13
C ALA A 73 -6.10 0.06 16.73
N ALA A 74 -6.06 1.40 16.69
CA ALA A 74 -6.19 2.16 15.45
C ALA A 74 -5.08 1.88 14.42
N VAL A 75 -3.88 1.53 14.88
CA VAL A 75 -2.76 1.14 14.00
C VAL A 75 -2.85 -0.34 13.67
N ALA A 76 -3.10 -1.19 14.68
CA ALA A 76 -3.13 -2.64 14.51
C ALA A 76 -4.19 -3.11 13.52
N VAL A 77 -5.39 -2.49 13.51
CA VAL A 77 -6.48 -2.88 12.61
C VAL A 77 -6.17 -2.65 11.12
N GLN A 78 -5.19 -1.77 10.80
CA GLN A 78 -4.91 -1.34 9.43
C GLN A 78 -3.95 -2.25 8.64
N HIS A 79 -3.39 -3.30 9.24
CA HIS A 79 -2.34 -4.11 8.59
C HIS A 79 -2.78 -4.85 7.32
N HIS A 80 -4.08 -5.08 7.15
CA HIS A 80 -4.65 -5.64 5.92
C HIS A 80 -5.42 -4.63 5.08
N GLU A 81 -5.44 -3.36 5.46
CA GLU A 81 -5.95 -2.31 4.58
C GLU A 81 -4.99 -2.08 3.40
N ARG A 82 -5.52 -1.52 2.32
CA ARG A 82 -4.76 -1.28 1.08
C ARG A 82 -5.01 0.14 0.59
N MET A 83 -4.00 0.76 0.00
CA MET A 83 -4.04 2.15 -0.48
C MET A 83 -5.19 2.41 -1.48
N ASP A 84 -5.59 1.38 -2.24
CA ASP A 84 -6.65 1.42 -3.25
C ASP A 84 -8.06 1.14 -2.68
N GLY A 85 -8.18 0.83 -1.38
CA GLY A 85 -9.43 0.46 -0.73
C GLY A 85 -9.86 -0.99 -0.92
N SER A 86 -9.04 -1.83 -1.55
CA SER A 86 -9.32 -3.27 -1.71
C SER A 86 -9.05 -4.09 -0.45
N GLY A 87 -8.52 -3.46 0.58
CA GLY A 87 -8.19 -4.08 1.86
C GLY A 87 -9.40 -4.36 2.75
N TYR A 88 -9.13 -4.82 3.95
CA TYR A 88 -10.12 -5.11 4.99
C TYR A 88 -9.57 -4.79 6.38
N PRO A 89 -10.38 -4.63 7.42
CA PRO A 89 -11.82 -4.90 7.50
C PRO A 89 -12.72 -3.74 7.06
N ARG A 90 -12.19 -2.54 6.80
CA ARG A 90 -12.99 -1.34 6.53
C ARG A 90 -12.92 -0.85 5.09
N GLY A 91 -11.97 -1.34 4.29
CA GLY A 91 -11.74 -0.85 2.93
C GLY A 91 -11.28 0.61 2.90
N LEU A 92 -10.43 1.00 3.85
CA LEU A 92 -9.87 2.35 3.92
C LEU A 92 -9.00 2.63 2.70
N THR A 93 -9.06 3.86 2.21
CA THR A 93 -8.19 4.32 1.12
C THR A 93 -6.91 4.97 1.66
N GLY A 94 -5.95 5.22 0.79
CA GLY A 94 -4.68 5.81 1.19
C GLY A 94 -4.83 7.11 1.99
N ALA A 95 -5.86 7.93 1.74
CA ALA A 95 -6.12 9.17 2.48
C ALA A 95 -6.49 8.92 3.95
N ASP A 96 -7.12 7.76 4.23
CA ASP A 96 -7.63 7.41 5.55
C ASP A 96 -6.63 6.58 6.37
N LEU A 97 -5.60 6.04 5.71
CA LEU A 97 -4.57 5.22 6.35
C LEU A 97 -3.54 6.08 7.07
N THR A 98 -3.30 5.77 8.34
CA THR A 98 -2.23 6.43 9.09
C THR A 98 -0.85 6.06 8.55
N PRO A 99 0.19 6.92 8.66
CA PRO A 99 1.55 6.57 8.28
C PRO A 99 2.05 5.27 8.96
N SER A 100 1.75 5.09 10.24
CA SER A 100 2.06 3.86 10.98
C SER A 100 1.32 2.64 10.43
N GLY A 101 0.04 2.80 10.04
CA GLY A 101 -0.76 1.74 9.43
C GLY A 101 -0.22 1.31 8.06
N ARG A 102 0.16 2.27 7.21
CA ARG A 102 0.80 1.98 5.91
C ARG A 102 2.10 1.20 6.07
N LEU A 103 2.94 1.62 7.03
CA LEU A 103 4.21 0.94 7.29
C LEU A 103 3.98 -0.46 7.87
N LEU A 104 2.98 -0.64 8.75
CA LEU A 104 2.61 -1.95 9.29
C LEU A 104 2.10 -2.88 8.18
N ALA A 105 1.22 -2.39 7.29
CA ALA A 105 0.70 -3.16 6.17
C ALA A 105 1.80 -3.62 5.20
N ALA A 106 2.77 -2.76 4.91
CA ALA A 106 3.93 -3.11 4.09
C ALA A 106 4.82 -4.17 4.78
N ALA A 107 5.07 -4.00 6.09
CA ALA A 107 5.90 -4.91 6.87
C ALA A 107 5.25 -6.29 7.03
N ASP A 108 3.95 -6.34 7.31
CA ASP A 108 3.19 -7.57 7.39
C ASP A 108 3.15 -8.29 6.03
N SER A 109 2.83 -7.56 4.97
CA SER A 109 2.80 -8.11 3.60
C SER A 109 4.14 -8.74 3.19
N TYR A 110 5.27 -8.10 3.51
CA TYR A 110 6.60 -8.64 3.25
C TYR A 110 6.89 -9.87 4.11
N HIS A 111 6.65 -9.77 5.44
CA HIS A 111 6.97 -10.83 6.40
C HIS A 111 6.14 -12.10 6.16
N ALA A 112 4.85 -11.94 5.88
CA ALA A 112 3.95 -13.05 5.58
C ALA A 112 4.41 -13.90 4.38
N ARG A 113 5.16 -13.33 3.44
CA ARG A 113 5.73 -14.06 2.29
C ARG A 113 6.94 -14.90 2.68
N LEU A 114 7.70 -14.48 3.65
CA LEU A 114 8.89 -15.17 4.16
C LEU A 114 8.55 -16.36 5.07
N GLU A 115 7.31 -16.43 5.56
CA GLU A 115 6.86 -17.53 6.40
C GLU A 115 6.23 -18.66 5.58
N PRO A 116 6.50 -19.94 5.93
CA PRO A 116 5.76 -21.05 5.36
C PRO A 116 4.31 -21.00 5.85
N ARG A 117 3.38 -21.38 5.01
CA ARG A 117 1.95 -21.54 5.32
C ARG A 117 1.52 -22.96 4.98
N PRO A 118 0.44 -23.49 5.56
CA PRO A 118 -0.01 -24.87 5.28
C PRO A 118 -0.23 -25.18 3.80
N TYR A 119 -0.49 -24.13 3.01
CA TYR A 119 -0.79 -24.19 1.57
C TYR A 119 0.30 -23.58 0.67
N ARG A 120 1.41 -23.05 1.24
CA ARG A 120 2.47 -22.37 0.50
C ARG A 120 3.82 -22.43 1.21
N ALA A 121 4.87 -22.79 0.49
CA ALA A 121 6.24 -22.67 0.99
C ALA A 121 6.65 -21.21 1.24
N ALA A 122 7.63 -20.99 2.11
CA ALA A 122 8.26 -19.69 2.27
C ALA A 122 8.92 -19.24 0.96
N GLN A 123 8.81 -17.95 0.66
CA GLN A 123 9.51 -17.34 -0.46
C GLN A 123 10.93 -16.92 -0.04
N THR A 124 11.82 -16.77 -1.01
CA THR A 124 13.10 -16.12 -0.77
C THR A 124 12.89 -14.61 -0.52
N CYS A 125 13.87 -13.98 0.14
CA CYS A 125 13.83 -12.53 0.38
C CYS A 125 13.66 -11.73 -0.91
N ASP A 126 14.31 -12.15 -2.00
CA ASP A 126 14.23 -11.46 -3.29
C ASP A 126 12.86 -11.63 -3.96
N GLN A 127 12.26 -12.82 -3.87
CA GLN A 127 10.90 -13.06 -4.35
C GLN A 127 9.89 -12.20 -3.58
N ALA A 128 9.96 -12.21 -2.25
CA ALA A 128 9.09 -11.40 -1.40
C ALA A 128 9.24 -9.90 -1.70
N ALA A 129 10.47 -9.42 -1.95
CA ALA A 129 10.73 -8.03 -2.31
C ALA A 129 10.16 -7.69 -3.70
N ALA A 130 10.28 -8.59 -4.67
CA ALA A 130 9.73 -8.40 -6.02
C ALA A 130 8.20 -8.30 -6.00
N GLU A 131 7.54 -9.15 -5.22
CA GLU A 131 6.09 -9.14 -5.04
C GLU A 131 5.60 -7.91 -4.27
N LEU A 132 6.28 -7.50 -3.17
CA LEU A 132 5.92 -6.28 -2.47
C LEU A 132 5.99 -5.06 -3.39
N ARG A 133 7.00 -4.99 -4.26
CA ARG A 133 7.10 -3.94 -5.29
C ARG A 133 6.02 -4.06 -6.36
N ALA A 134 5.52 -5.27 -6.64
CA ALA A 134 4.38 -5.46 -7.52
C ALA A 134 3.09 -4.91 -6.88
N ASP A 135 2.86 -5.14 -5.59
CA ASP A 135 1.72 -4.56 -4.86
C ASP A 135 1.78 -3.01 -4.86
N VAL A 136 2.98 -2.42 -4.76
CA VAL A 136 3.15 -0.95 -4.92
C VAL A 136 2.74 -0.50 -6.31
N ARG A 137 3.17 -1.21 -7.37
CA ARG A 137 2.76 -0.88 -8.75
C ARG A 137 1.26 -1.03 -8.98
N ALA A 138 0.64 -2.01 -8.34
CA ALA A 138 -0.81 -2.20 -8.35
C ALA A 138 -1.59 -1.12 -7.54
N GLY A 139 -0.87 -0.26 -6.79
CA GLY A 139 -1.50 0.78 -5.96
C GLY A 139 -2.05 0.27 -4.63
N GLN A 140 -1.67 -0.94 -4.22
CA GLN A 140 -2.17 -1.58 -3.00
C GLN A 140 -1.34 -1.22 -1.76
N ILE A 141 -0.04 -1.07 -1.90
CA ILE A 141 0.90 -0.76 -0.81
C ILE A 141 1.56 0.60 -1.06
N ASP A 142 1.76 1.35 0.01
CA ASP A 142 2.50 2.61 0.00
C ASP A 142 3.95 2.37 -0.41
N GLY A 143 4.42 3.10 -1.43
CA GLY A 143 5.75 2.89 -2.01
C GLY A 143 6.90 3.27 -1.08
N ASP A 144 6.75 4.34 -0.31
CA ASP A 144 7.78 4.80 0.64
C ASP A 144 7.84 3.82 1.83
N ALA A 145 6.70 3.32 2.29
CA ALA A 145 6.62 2.29 3.32
C ALA A 145 7.27 0.97 2.86
N ALA A 146 6.99 0.54 1.63
CA ALA A 146 7.59 -0.67 1.07
C ALA A 146 9.12 -0.55 0.97
N GLU A 147 9.66 0.54 0.43
CA GLU A 147 11.12 0.71 0.33
C GLU A 147 11.79 0.84 1.70
N ALA A 148 11.15 1.48 2.70
CA ALA A 148 11.64 1.52 4.08
C ALA A 148 11.71 0.10 4.70
N VAL A 149 10.68 -0.73 4.48
CA VAL A 149 10.64 -2.13 4.92
C VAL A 149 11.74 -2.94 4.24
N LEU A 150 11.89 -2.81 2.92
CA LEU A 150 12.92 -3.52 2.15
C LEU A 150 14.32 -3.13 2.57
N ALA A 151 14.59 -1.85 2.80
CA ALA A 151 15.86 -1.37 3.33
C ALA A 151 16.16 -1.98 4.72
N ALA A 152 15.17 -2.03 5.62
CA ALA A 152 15.27 -2.68 6.93
C ALA A 152 15.47 -4.21 6.83
N GLY A 153 15.05 -4.81 5.72
CA GLY A 153 15.27 -6.21 5.35
C GLY A 153 16.64 -6.50 4.70
N GLY A 154 17.48 -5.46 4.51
CA GLY A 154 18.80 -5.61 3.90
C GLY A 154 18.80 -5.53 2.37
N HIS A 155 17.67 -5.24 1.74
CA HIS A 155 17.63 -5.00 0.30
C HIS A 155 18.24 -3.65 -0.05
N ARG A 156 18.97 -3.61 -1.17
CA ARG A 156 19.44 -2.32 -1.70
C ARG A 156 18.24 -1.46 -2.07
N PRO A 157 18.16 -0.21 -1.55
CA PRO A 157 17.13 0.71 -1.98
C PRO A 157 17.21 0.85 -3.50
N ARG A 158 16.10 0.71 -4.19
CA ARG A 158 16.07 1.21 -5.59
C ARG A 158 16.28 2.70 -5.50
N LYS A 159 17.24 3.25 -6.27
CA LYS A 159 17.36 4.70 -6.43
C LYS A 159 15.98 5.23 -6.77
N ARG A 160 15.42 6.03 -5.87
CA ARG A 160 14.16 6.73 -6.10
C ARG A 160 14.38 7.52 -7.38
N ARG A 161 13.62 7.23 -8.41
CA ARG A 161 13.69 8.04 -9.63
C ARG A 161 13.11 9.40 -9.21
N GLU A 162 13.98 10.38 -9.07
CA GLU A 162 13.54 11.74 -8.78
C GLU A 162 12.81 12.27 -10.01
N TRP A 163 11.52 12.40 -9.88
CA TRP A 163 10.69 12.97 -10.90
C TRP A 163 10.66 14.50 -10.75
N PRO A 164 10.57 15.25 -11.85
CA PRO A 164 10.45 16.72 -11.80
C PRO A 164 9.34 17.17 -10.85
N ALA A 165 9.53 18.31 -10.20
CA ALA A 165 8.58 18.91 -9.25
C ALA A 165 8.20 18.01 -8.05
N GLY A 166 9.03 17.04 -7.68
CA GLY A 166 8.75 16.14 -6.55
C GLY A 166 7.54 15.21 -6.77
N LEU A 167 7.20 14.93 -8.03
CA LEU A 167 6.16 13.96 -8.36
C LEU A 167 6.52 12.56 -7.87
N THR A 168 5.53 11.83 -7.40
CA THR A 168 5.65 10.39 -7.16
C THR A 168 5.54 9.62 -8.48
N SER A 169 6.01 8.38 -8.52
CA SER A 169 5.85 7.51 -9.71
C SER A 169 4.39 7.37 -10.11
N ARG A 170 3.46 7.27 -9.14
CA ARG A 170 2.03 7.20 -9.40
C ARG A 170 1.46 8.48 -10.01
N GLU A 171 1.88 9.62 -9.50
CA GLU A 171 1.50 10.91 -10.09
C GLU A 171 2.04 11.08 -11.51
N VAL A 172 3.24 10.56 -11.80
CA VAL A 172 3.79 10.55 -13.17
C VAL A 172 2.96 9.65 -14.10
N ASP A 173 2.52 8.48 -13.64
CA ASP A 173 1.67 7.60 -14.44
C ASP A 173 0.33 8.27 -14.77
N ILE A 174 -0.28 8.91 -13.78
CA ILE A 174 -1.50 9.70 -13.98
C ILE A 174 -1.26 10.87 -14.92
N LEU A 175 -0.17 11.62 -14.74
CA LEU A 175 0.19 12.77 -15.58
C LEU A 175 0.41 12.35 -17.04
N ARG A 176 1.01 11.19 -17.30
CA ARG A 176 1.15 10.62 -18.65
C ARG A 176 -0.20 10.39 -19.31
N LEU A 177 -1.11 9.74 -18.60
CA LEU A 177 -2.47 9.46 -19.11
C LEU A 177 -3.27 10.77 -19.30
N LEU A 178 -3.11 11.73 -18.38
CA LEU A 178 -3.65 13.09 -18.56
C LEU A 178 -3.13 13.74 -19.84
N ALA A 179 -1.85 13.66 -20.09
CA ALA A 179 -1.22 14.29 -21.25
C ALA A 179 -1.64 13.63 -22.57
N LEU A 180 -2.00 12.34 -22.55
CA LEU A 180 -2.60 11.62 -23.67
C LEU A 180 -4.08 11.94 -23.91
N GLY A 181 -4.68 12.84 -23.14
CA GLY A 181 -6.07 13.21 -23.31
C GLY A 181 -7.10 12.29 -22.62
N ILE A 182 -6.64 11.27 -21.88
CA ILE A 182 -7.46 10.26 -21.22
C ILE A 182 -8.26 10.89 -20.06
N SER A 183 -9.59 10.78 -20.05
CA SER A 183 -10.44 11.36 -18.99
C SER A 183 -10.14 10.75 -17.60
N ASN A 184 -10.43 11.49 -16.52
CA ASN A 184 -10.20 11.00 -15.14
C ASN A 184 -10.90 9.66 -14.86
N LYS A 185 -12.11 9.44 -15.43
CA LYS A 185 -12.82 8.17 -15.32
C LYS A 185 -12.09 7.02 -16.04
N GLN A 186 -11.56 7.28 -17.21
CA GLN A 186 -10.76 6.29 -17.95
C GLN A 186 -9.40 6.03 -17.29
N ILE A 187 -8.76 7.08 -16.73
CA ILE A 187 -7.54 6.93 -15.92
C ILE A 187 -7.79 6.06 -14.70
N ALA A 188 -8.92 6.29 -14.00
CA ALA A 188 -9.32 5.47 -12.86
C ALA A 188 -9.44 3.99 -13.25
N ASN A 189 -10.10 3.69 -14.35
CA ASN A 189 -10.26 2.33 -14.88
C ASN A 189 -8.90 1.72 -15.28
N ALA A 190 -8.10 2.47 -16.02
CA ALA A 190 -6.79 2.01 -16.52
C ALA A 190 -5.80 1.71 -15.38
N LEU A 191 -5.90 2.45 -14.29
CA LEU A 191 -5.01 2.32 -13.13
C LEU A 191 -5.65 1.53 -11.97
N VAL A 192 -6.88 1.01 -12.16
CA VAL A 192 -7.63 0.21 -11.18
C VAL A 192 -7.77 0.95 -9.84
N ILE A 193 -8.19 2.22 -9.90
CA ILE A 193 -8.46 3.07 -8.72
C ILE A 193 -9.82 3.75 -8.85
N SER A 194 -10.32 4.32 -7.74
CA SER A 194 -11.58 5.04 -7.79
C SER A 194 -11.46 6.37 -8.56
N PRO A 195 -12.53 6.85 -9.22
CA PRO A 195 -12.54 8.19 -9.83
C PRO A 195 -12.24 9.30 -8.82
N LYS A 196 -12.67 9.16 -7.57
CA LYS A 196 -12.37 10.09 -6.47
C LYS A 196 -10.86 10.13 -6.20
N THR A 197 -10.21 8.97 -6.12
CA THR A 197 -8.75 8.84 -5.91
C THR A 197 -7.99 9.49 -7.07
N THR A 198 -8.45 9.27 -8.31
CA THR A 198 -7.86 9.91 -9.51
C THR A 198 -7.94 11.43 -9.41
N ASN A 199 -9.10 11.99 -9.05
CA ASN A 199 -9.26 13.44 -8.89
C ASN A 199 -8.31 14.01 -7.83
N THR A 200 -8.18 13.36 -6.69
CA THR A 200 -7.23 13.78 -5.63
C THR A 200 -5.79 13.78 -6.13
N HIS A 201 -5.38 12.74 -6.88
CA HIS A 201 -4.04 12.75 -7.48
C HIS A 201 -3.85 13.87 -8.50
N VAL A 202 -4.87 14.16 -9.33
CA VAL A 202 -4.82 15.25 -10.30
C VAL A 202 -4.65 16.62 -9.60
N GLU A 203 -5.36 16.85 -8.51
CA GLU A 203 -5.24 18.05 -7.69
C GLU A 203 -3.84 18.18 -7.09
N HIS A 204 -3.29 17.09 -6.53
CA HIS A 204 -1.92 17.06 -6.01
C HIS A 204 -0.88 17.32 -7.12
N ILE A 205 -1.07 16.73 -8.32
CA ILE A 205 -0.21 17.00 -9.47
C ILE A 205 -0.24 18.50 -9.81
N TYR A 206 -1.42 19.10 -9.95
CA TYR A 206 -1.53 20.51 -10.27
C TYR A 206 -0.86 21.39 -9.22
N THR A 207 -1.05 21.09 -7.94
CA THR A 207 -0.38 21.79 -6.84
C THR A 207 1.14 21.69 -6.93
N LYS A 208 1.68 20.48 -7.14
CA LYS A 208 3.13 20.25 -7.24
C LYS A 208 3.76 20.91 -8.47
N LEU A 209 3.02 20.94 -9.58
CA LEU A 209 3.48 21.55 -10.83
C LEU A 209 3.29 23.10 -10.83
N GLY A 210 2.52 23.65 -9.89
CA GLY A 210 2.14 25.06 -9.89
C GLY A 210 1.25 25.44 -11.09
N VAL A 211 0.39 24.52 -11.55
CA VAL A 211 -0.48 24.72 -12.71
C VAL A 211 -1.96 24.63 -12.30
N THR A 212 -2.83 25.27 -13.09
CA THR A 212 -4.26 25.38 -12.78
C THR A 212 -5.17 24.55 -13.68
N ASN A 213 -4.63 23.97 -14.74
CA ASN A 213 -5.44 23.21 -15.69
C ASN A 213 -4.64 22.09 -16.37
N ARG A 214 -5.40 21.22 -17.04
CA ARG A 214 -4.88 20.04 -17.73
C ARG A 214 -3.91 20.38 -18.86
N ALA A 215 -4.15 21.44 -19.61
CA ALA A 215 -3.32 21.81 -20.76
C ALA A 215 -1.90 22.17 -20.29
N LEU A 216 -1.78 22.93 -19.21
CA LEU A 216 -0.50 23.29 -18.61
C LEU A 216 0.22 22.06 -18.02
N ALA A 217 -0.52 21.13 -17.39
CA ALA A 217 0.05 19.89 -16.90
C ALA A 217 0.58 19.00 -18.05
N SER A 218 -0.15 18.94 -19.18
CA SER A 218 0.29 18.21 -20.37
C SER A 218 1.54 18.84 -21.01
N LEU A 219 1.60 20.16 -21.04
CA LEU A 219 2.79 20.90 -21.52
C LEU A 219 4.00 20.62 -20.63
N PHE A 220 3.81 20.59 -19.31
CA PHE A 220 4.87 20.21 -18.37
C PHE A 220 5.37 18.80 -18.64
N ALA A 221 4.47 17.82 -18.83
CA ALA A 221 4.83 16.45 -19.15
C ALA A 221 5.66 16.34 -20.44
N ALA A 222 5.26 17.07 -21.48
CA ALA A 222 6.02 17.12 -22.74
C ALA A 222 7.41 17.75 -22.56
N LYS A 223 7.49 18.88 -21.87
CA LYS A 223 8.75 19.60 -21.60
C LYS A 223 9.78 18.76 -20.83
N HIS A 224 9.30 17.93 -19.92
CA HIS A 224 10.17 17.08 -19.06
C HIS A 224 10.33 15.66 -19.60
N GLY A 225 9.93 15.36 -20.84
CA GLY A 225 10.09 14.05 -21.46
C GLY A 225 9.28 12.93 -20.76
N LEU A 226 8.21 13.28 -20.05
CA LEU A 226 7.38 12.31 -19.33
C LEU A 226 6.36 11.61 -20.25
N MET A 227 6.26 12.04 -21.52
CA MET A 227 5.34 11.45 -22.52
C MET A 227 5.77 10.09 -23.05
N ALA A 228 7.06 9.75 -22.94
CA ALA A 228 7.57 8.46 -23.39
C ALA A 228 7.09 7.34 -22.46
N VAL A 229 6.45 6.32 -23.01
CA VAL A 229 6.10 5.08 -22.31
C VAL A 229 7.42 4.37 -22.01
N GLY A 230 7.86 4.44 -20.75
CA GLY A 230 9.03 3.71 -20.31
C GLY A 230 8.77 2.21 -20.34
N ASP A 231 9.78 1.42 -20.67
CA ASP A 231 9.78 -0.03 -20.70
C ASP A 231 9.14 -0.62 -19.42
N GLY A 232 7.94 -1.15 -19.53
CA GLY A 232 7.31 -1.87 -18.41
C GLY A 232 5.80 -1.80 -18.25
N HIS A 233 5.02 -1.18 -19.15
CA HIS A 233 3.56 -1.30 -19.07
C HIS A 233 2.89 -1.39 -20.45
N PRO A 234 1.87 -2.24 -20.59
CA PRO A 234 1.44 -2.77 -21.86
C PRO A 234 0.78 -1.73 -22.77
N ALA A 235 1.19 -1.76 -24.03
CA ALA A 235 0.59 -1.10 -25.17
C ALA A 235 -0.85 -1.63 -25.48
N GLN A 236 -1.70 -1.81 -24.47
CA GLN A 236 -3.06 -2.35 -24.64
C GLN A 236 -4.19 -1.33 -24.47
N ILE A 237 -3.89 -0.05 -24.21
CA ILE A 237 -4.94 0.97 -23.97
C ILE A 237 -5.29 1.78 -25.25
N ALA A 238 -4.69 1.49 -26.37
CA ALA A 238 -4.97 2.22 -27.64
C ALA A 238 -6.08 1.57 -28.52
N LYS A 239 -6.86 0.65 -27.99
CA LYS A 239 -8.01 0.04 -28.70
C LYS A 239 -9.21 -0.08 -27.76
N VAL A 240 -9.89 1.04 -27.48
CA VAL A 240 -11.33 1.11 -27.22
C VAL A 240 -11.81 2.50 -27.63
#